data_06dd195700f1d0854162c10572dbd39f
#
_entry.id   06dd195700f1d0854162c10572dbd39f
#
_cell.length_a   1.000
_cell.length_b   1.000
_cell.length_c   1.000
_cell.angle_alpha   90.00
_cell.angle_beta   90.00
_cell.angle_gamma   90.00
#
_symmetry.space_group_name_H-M   'P 1'
#
loop_
_entity.id
_entity.type
_entity.pdbx_description
1 polymer ?
#
loop_
_entity_poly.entity_id
_entity_poly.type
_entity_poly.pdbx_seq_one_letter_code
_entity_poly.pdbx_strand_id
1 'polypeptide(L)'
;MTEVRKPVEDLLTDYDIFEPEFVKDPYPSFSEIRESQCPIARTERYEGSWLPTRYEDVVAIAQEYETFTSRGILVVPPIPGQAEGAYGNVAAPPITSDPPDHHWHRRLILPVFSPQSVAKFEQGTRDLCNQLIDEVIDKGTADAAADYAQHIPVRVIATLLGVPLEMESEFTEWVRGALENITDVEGRKRSRKNIIEFFLAQVAERKQNPREDDFITELMNTEV
;
A
#
# COMPACT_ATOMS: atom_id res chain seq x y z
N MET A 1 1.91 18.92 18.80
CA MET A 1 3.29 19.15 19.26
C MET A 1 4.13 18.12 18.52
N THR A 2 4.97 18.53 17.59
CA THR A 2 5.95 17.66 16.94
C THR A 2 6.98 17.28 18.00
N GLU A 3 6.94 16.03 18.40
CA GLU A 3 7.97 15.48 19.28
C GLU A 3 9.31 15.63 18.55
N VAL A 4 10.27 16.32 19.20
CA VAL A 4 11.61 16.50 18.63
C VAL A 4 12.25 15.12 18.62
N ARG A 5 12.42 14.55 17.43
CA ARG A 5 13.09 13.26 17.25
C ARG A 5 14.55 13.38 17.75
N LYS A 6 14.98 12.37 18.51
CA LYS A 6 16.39 12.28 18.85
C LYS A 6 17.19 11.99 17.58
N PRO A 7 18.35 12.66 17.37
CA PRO A 7 19.26 12.27 16.29
C PRO A 7 19.66 10.80 16.38
N VAL A 8 19.93 10.20 15.23
CA VAL A 8 20.50 8.85 15.17
C VAL A 8 21.95 8.91 15.64
N GLU A 9 22.27 8.13 16.68
CA GLU A 9 23.63 8.07 17.25
C GLU A 9 24.48 6.98 16.59
N ASP A 10 23.86 5.83 16.28
CA ASP A 10 24.51 4.68 15.66
C ASP A 10 23.50 3.97 14.73
N LEU A 11 23.81 3.92 13.45
CA LEU A 11 22.97 3.32 12.43
C LEU A 11 22.67 1.84 12.67
N LEU A 12 23.56 1.10 13.34
CA LEU A 12 23.37 -0.34 13.58
C LEU A 12 22.42 -0.63 14.74
N THR A 13 22.29 0.30 15.70
CA THR A 13 21.56 0.07 16.95
C THR A 13 20.46 1.09 17.22
N ASP A 14 20.36 2.16 16.40
CA ASP A 14 19.40 3.26 16.63
C ASP A 14 18.94 3.92 15.31
N TYR A 15 18.83 3.18 14.21
CA TYR A 15 18.37 3.77 12.95
C TYR A 15 16.95 4.35 13.04
N ASP A 16 16.69 5.39 12.25
CA ASP A 16 15.35 5.99 12.08
C ASP A 16 15.02 6.16 10.60
N ILE A 17 14.14 5.30 10.08
CA ILE A 17 13.71 5.36 8.67
C ILE A 17 12.90 6.62 8.34
N PHE A 18 12.46 7.37 9.33
CA PHE A 18 11.73 8.63 9.16
C PHE A 18 12.61 9.86 9.40
N GLU A 19 13.92 9.68 9.63
CA GLU A 19 14.83 10.81 9.71
C GLU A 19 14.91 11.51 8.33
N PRO A 20 14.87 12.87 8.28
CA PRO A 20 14.83 13.59 7.02
C PRO A 20 15.98 13.24 6.05
N GLU A 21 17.19 13.04 6.56
CA GLU A 21 18.34 12.67 5.73
C GLU A 21 18.22 11.24 5.21
N PHE A 22 17.70 10.30 6.02
CA PHE A 22 17.41 8.93 5.59
C PHE A 22 16.31 8.90 4.50
N VAL A 23 15.24 9.67 4.70
CA VAL A 23 14.15 9.76 3.71
C VAL A 23 14.62 10.38 2.40
N LYS A 24 15.51 11.36 2.46
CA LYS A 24 16.05 12.04 1.29
C LYS A 24 16.94 11.15 0.44
N ASP A 25 17.82 10.39 1.06
CA ASP A 25 18.72 9.43 0.41
C ASP A 25 19.06 8.27 1.34
N PRO A 26 18.32 7.14 1.30
CA PRO A 26 18.56 6.01 2.19
C PRO A 26 19.76 5.14 1.77
N TYR A 27 20.27 5.27 0.54
CA TYR A 27 21.27 4.36 -0.02
C TYR A 27 22.60 4.36 0.71
N PRO A 28 23.18 5.50 1.14
CA PRO A 28 24.39 5.51 1.95
C PRO A 28 24.23 4.73 3.25
N SER A 29 23.12 4.94 3.96
CA SER A 29 22.81 4.22 5.20
C SER A 29 22.66 2.72 4.99
N PHE A 30 21.97 2.29 3.93
CA PHE A 30 21.89 0.87 3.58
C PHE A 30 23.25 0.27 3.24
N SER A 31 24.12 1.01 2.57
CA SER A 31 25.48 0.55 2.23
C SER A 31 26.33 0.39 3.49
N GLU A 32 26.29 1.35 4.40
CA GLU A 32 27.02 1.30 5.66
C GLU A 32 26.60 0.10 6.51
N ILE A 33 25.29 -0.12 6.68
CA ILE A 33 24.78 -1.29 7.40
C ILE A 33 25.22 -2.59 6.73
N ARG A 34 25.11 -2.68 5.41
CA ARG A 34 25.45 -3.89 4.62
C ARG A 34 26.91 -4.26 4.71
N GLU A 35 27.80 -3.29 4.75
CA GLU A 35 29.24 -3.46 4.81
C GLU A 35 29.77 -3.66 6.24
N SER A 36 28.91 -3.49 7.23
CA SER A 36 29.26 -3.72 8.63
C SER A 36 29.43 -5.21 8.96
N GLN A 37 29.93 -5.50 10.15
CA GLN A 37 30.06 -6.90 10.63
C GLN A 37 28.70 -7.62 10.75
N CYS A 38 27.62 -6.87 11.06
CA CYS A 38 26.26 -7.39 11.09
C CYS A 38 25.41 -6.61 10.09
N PRO A 39 24.99 -7.20 8.95
CA PRO A 39 24.23 -6.51 7.90
C PRO A 39 22.74 -6.34 8.25
N ILE A 40 22.40 -6.51 9.51
CA ILE A 40 21.04 -6.33 10.03
C ILE A 40 21.14 -5.31 11.17
N ALA A 41 20.61 -4.11 10.94
CA ALA A 41 20.51 -3.10 11.96
C ALA A 41 19.28 -3.35 12.86
N ARG A 42 19.35 -2.83 14.09
CA ARG A 42 18.23 -2.88 15.05
C ARG A 42 18.00 -1.49 15.63
N THR A 43 16.76 -1.18 15.93
CA THR A 43 16.41 0.01 16.70
C THR A 43 15.35 -0.34 17.73
N GLU A 44 15.36 0.39 18.86
CA GLU A 44 14.25 0.36 19.83
C GLU A 44 13.18 1.40 19.52
N ARG A 45 13.38 2.22 18.48
CA ARG A 45 12.38 3.20 18.03
C ARG A 45 11.16 2.46 17.49
N TYR A 46 9.98 3.07 17.67
CA TYR A 46 8.72 2.54 17.12
C TYR A 46 8.40 1.11 17.57
N GLU A 47 8.59 0.83 18.86
CA GLU A 47 8.39 -0.50 19.49
C GLU A 47 9.44 -1.55 19.09
N GLY A 48 10.51 -1.11 18.48
CA GLY A 48 11.61 -1.96 18.04
C GLY A 48 11.41 -2.53 16.65
N SER A 49 12.48 -2.48 15.85
CA SER A 49 12.45 -3.09 14.51
C SER A 49 13.85 -3.54 14.08
N TRP A 50 13.87 -4.45 13.11
CA TRP A 50 15.08 -4.96 12.47
C TRP A 50 15.09 -4.55 11.01
N LEU A 51 16.25 -4.13 10.50
CA LEU A 51 16.45 -3.70 9.12
C LEU A 51 17.50 -4.58 8.43
N PRO A 52 17.08 -5.67 7.76
CA PRO A 52 17.96 -6.48 6.94
C PRO A 52 18.33 -5.72 5.67
N THR A 53 19.60 -5.77 5.25
CA THR A 53 20.09 -5.01 4.09
C THR A 53 20.68 -5.88 2.98
N ARG A 54 20.84 -7.18 3.19
CA ARG A 54 21.26 -8.12 2.15
C ARG A 54 20.05 -8.77 1.49
N TYR A 55 20.14 -8.98 0.19
CA TYR A 55 19.07 -9.59 -0.59
C TYR A 55 18.66 -10.97 -0.06
N GLU A 56 19.66 -11.82 0.23
CA GLU A 56 19.45 -13.17 0.76
C GLU A 56 18.71 -13.17 2.11
N ASP A 57 19.01 -12.23 3.00
CA ASP A 57 18.35 -12.12 4.31
C ASP A 57 16.89 -11.66 4.14
N VAL A 58 16.66 -10.67 3.26
CA VAL A 58 15.30 -10.19 2.95
C VAL A 58 14.45 -11.31 2.34
N VAL A 59 15.02 -12.09 1.39
CA VAL A 59 14.31 -13.22 0.78
C VAL A 59 14.02 -14.31 1.81
N ALA A 60 14.98 -14.64 2.65
CA ALA A 60 14.80 -15.65 3.70
C ALA A 60 13.67 -15.25 4.67
N ILE A 61 13.66 -14.00 5.14
CA ILE A 61 12.61 -13.48 6.02
C ILE A 61 11.25 -13.48 5.33
N ALA A 62 11.20 -13.03 4.08
CA ALA A 62 9.94 -12.93 3.33
C ALA A 62 9.31 -14.31 3.02
N GLN A 63 10.09 -15.38 2.98
CA GLN A 63 9.62 -16.73 2.70
C GLN A 63 9.34 -17.57 3.95
N GLU A 64 9.89 -17.18 5.11
CA GLU A 64 9.79 -17.91 6.36
C GLU A 64 8.58 -17.46 7.18
N TYR A 65 7.39 -17.83 6.74
CA TYR A 65 6.12 -17.42 7.33
C TYR A 65 5.82 -18.08 8.70
N GLU A 66 6.49 -19.17 9.05
CA GLU A 66 6.33 -19.82 10.37
C GLU A 66 6.96 -18.98 11.48
N THR A 67 8.03 -18.26 11.16
CA THR A 67 8.77 -17.41 12.10
C THR A 67 8.35 -15.93 11.97
N PHE A 68 8.14 -15.47 10.75
CA PHE A 68 7.83 -14.06 10.43
C PHE A 68 6.42 -13.90 9.89
N THR A 69 5.54 -13.37 10.74
CA THR A 69 4.13 -13.15 10.36
C THR A 69 3.97 -11.93 9.46
N SER A 70 3.00 -12.00 8.52
CA SER A 70 2.59 -10.87 7.68
C SER A 70 1.54 -9.96 8.33
N ARG A 71 1.14 -10.21 9.57
CA ARG A 71 0.06 -9.45 10.24
C ARG A 71 0.40 -7.99 10.52
N GLY A 72 1.68 -7.64 10.59
CA GLY A 72 2.16 -6.27 10.74
C GLY A 72 2.86 -5.81 9.47
N ILE A 73 2.22 -4.96 8.65
CA ILE A 73 2.74 -4.50 7.35
C ILE A 73 3.39 -3.12 7.37
N LEU A 74 3.29 -2.39 8.48
CA LEU A 74 3.78 -1.02 8.56
C LEU A 74 4.63 -0.83 9.81
N VAL A 75 5.82 -0.28 9.62
CA VAL A 75 6.59 0.33 10.70
C VAL A 75 6.09 1.77 10.83
N VAL A 76 5.36 2.07 11.88
CA VAL A 76 4.82 3.41 12.14
C VAL A 76 5.08 3.82 13.56
N PRO A 77 5.28 5.12 13.81
CA PRO A 77 5.39 5.61 15.17
C PRO A 77 4.12 5.25 15.95
N PRO A 78 4.24 4.78 17.21
CA PRO A 78 3.09 4.56 18.06
C PRO A 78 2.33 5.88 18.25
N ILE A 79 1.00 5.81 18.18
CA ILE A 79 0.16 6.98 18.42
C ILE A 79 -0.23 6.99 19.89
N PRO A 80 0.08 8.06 20.61
CA PRO A 80 -0.33 8.19 22.00
C PRO A 80 -1.84 7.96 22.16
N GLY A 81 -2.22 7.03 23.06
CA GLY A 81 -3.62 6.72 23.36
C GLY A 81 -4.31 5.73 22.42
N GLN A 82 -3.61 5.14 21.46
CA GLN A 82 -4.13 3.98 20.71
C GLN A 82 -3.61 2.68 21.32
N ALA A 83 -4.46 1.65 21.29
CA ALA A 83 -4.05 0.32 21.76
C ALA A 83 -2.87 -0.21 20.91
N GLU A 84 -1.97 -0.95 21.57
CA GLU A 84 -0.91 -1.69 20.89
C GLU A 84 -1.49 -2.46 19.69
N GLY A 85 -0.85 -2.35 18.55
CA GLY A 85 -1.28 -3.02 17.33
C GLY A 85 -2.35 -2.29 16.51
N ALA A 86 -2.75 -1.07 16.86
CA ALA A 86 -3.74 -0.30 16.10
C ALA A 86 -3.36 -0.06 14.63
N TYR A 87 -2.08 -0.16 14.29
CA TYR A 87 -1.56 -0.14 12.92
C TYR A 87 -1.24 -1.53 12.35
N GLY A 88 -0.85 -2.48 13.22
CA GLY A 88 -0.57 -3.86 12.82
C GLY A 88 -1.82 -4.70 12.57
N ASN A 89 -2.96 -4.28 13.11
CA ASN A 89 -4.22 -5.05 13.06
C ASN A 89 -5.20 -4.57 11.99
N VAL A 90 -4.73 -3.90 10.96
CA VAL A 90 -5.58 -3.66 9.80
C VAL A 90 -5.69 -4.96 9.03
N ALA A 91 -6.83 -5.63 9.18
CA ALA A 91 -7.14 -6.74 8.31
C ALA A 91 -7.23 -6.24 6.86
N ALA A 92 -6.23 -6.56 6.07
CA ALA A 92 -6.14 -6.28 4.64
C ALA A 92 -5.72 -7.56 3.89
N PRO A 93 -6.58 -8.60 3.91
CA PRO A 93 -6.26 -9.83 3.20
C PRO A 93 -6.15 -9.56 1.69
N PRO A 94 -5.25 -10.25 0.99
CA PRO A 94 -4.36 -11.30 1.48
C PRO A 94 -3.07 -10.79 2.12
N ILE A 95 -2.75 -9.49 2.08
CA ILE A 95 -1.46 -8.92 2.49
C ILE A 95 -1.17 -9.22 3.97
N THR A 96 -2.17 -9.10 4.84
CA THR A 96 -2.05 -9.33 6.29
C THR A 96 -2.44 -10.73 6.71
N SER A 97 -2.40 -11.70 5.82
CA SER A 97 -2.77 -13.08 6.10
C SER A 97 -1.55 -13.99 6.03
N ASP A 98 -1.43 -14.88 7.01
CA ASP A 98 -0.48 -15.99 6.97
C ASP A 98 -1.16 -17.28 6.46
N PRO A 99 -0.43 -18.28 5.99
CA PRO A 99 -0.99 -19.61 5.72
C PRO A 99 -1.63 -20.22 7.00
N PRO A 100 -2.77 -20.96 6.89
CA PRO A 100 -3.45 -21.34 5.65
C PRO A 100 -4.37 -20.24 5.08
N ASP A 101 -4.73 -19.21 5.84
CA ASP A 101 -5.71 -18.20 5.46
C ASP A 101 -5.28 -17.40 4.22
N HIS A 102 -3.99 -17.10 4.07
CA HIS A 102 -3.45 -16.46 2.88
C HIS A 102 -3.81 -17.20 1.59
N HIS A 103 -3.77 -18.54 1.60
CA HIS A 103 -4.00 -19.34 0.40
C HIS A 103 -5.42 -19.16 -0.15
N TRP A 104 -6.42 -19.15 0.70
CA TRP A 104 -7.79 -18.99 0.23
C TRP A 104 -8.10 -17.52 -0.09
N HIS A 105 -7.64 -16.57 0.70
CA HIS A 105 -7.79 -15.14 0.37
C HIS A 105 -7.20 -14.80 -1.00
N ARG A 106 -5.97 -15.28 -1.26
CA ARG A 106 -5.32 -15.05 -2.55
C ARG A 106 -6.06 -15.73 -3.70
N ARG A 107 -6.58 -16.94 -3.48
CA ARG A 107 -7.35 -17.69 -4.49
C ARG A 107 -8.59 -16.94 -4.94
N LEU A 108 -9.27 -16.24 -4.04
CA LEU A 108 -10.45 -15.44 -4.38
C LEU A 108 -10.18 -14.33 -5.38
N ILE A 109 -9.02 -13.69 -5.28
CA ILE A 109 -8.69 -12.51 -6.11
C ILE A 109 -7.90 -12.87 -7.35
N LEU A 110 -7.21 -14.02 -7.41
CA LEU A 110 -6.36 -14.41 -8.54
C LEU A 110 -7.05 -14.41 -9.90
N PRO A 111 -8.30 -14.86 -10.07
CA PRO A 111 -8.97 -14.86 -11.38
C PRO A 111 -9.05 -13.49 -12.04
N VAL A 112 -9.24 -12.44 -11.26
CA VAL A 112 -9.31 -11.04 -11.73
C VAL A 112 -7.99 -10.57 -12.31
N PHE A 113 -6.87 -11.12 -11.83
CA PHE A 113 -5.52 -10.81 -12.31
C PHE A 113 -5.01 -11.81 -13.37
N SER A 114 -5.89 -12.66 -13.91
CA SER A 114 -5.52 -13.54 -15.02
C SER A 114 -5.16 -12.72 -16.27
N PRO A 115 -4.28 -13.22 -17.16
CA PRO A 115 -3.94 -12.52 -18.39
C PRO A 115 -5.16 -12.12 -19.23
N GLN A 116 -6.19 -12.95 -19.26
CA GLN A 116 -7.44 -12.68 -19.98
C GLN A 116 -8.22 -11.53 -19.32
N SER A 117 -8.30 -11.48 -18.01
CA SER A 117 -8.99 -10.40 -17.28
C SER A 117 -8.23 -9.09 -17.41
N VAL A 118 -6.91 -9.12 -17.27
CA VAL A 118 -6.04 -7.94 -17.40
C VAL A 118 -6.10 -7.36 -18.82
N ALA A 119 -6.19 -8.18 -19.85
CA ALA A 119 -6.32 -7.73 -21.24
C ALA A 119 -7.56 -6.84 -21.49
N LYS A 120 -8.62 -6.99 -20.70
CA LYS A 120 -9.82 -6.15 -20.79
C LYS A 120 -9.53 -4.67 -20.50
N PHE A 121 -8.48 -4.37 -19.72
CA PHE A 121 -8.12 -3.01 -19.32
C PHE A 121 -7.13 -2.34 -20.27
N GLU A 122 -6.53 -3.08 -21.22
CA GLU A 122 -5.46 -2.55 -22.06
C GLU A 122 -5.89 -1.33 -22.87
N GLN A 123 -7.03 -1.40 -23.58
CA GLN A 123 -7.47 -0.29 -24.42
C GLN A 123 -7.78 0.96 -23.58
N GLY A 124 -8.55 0.82 -22.50
CA GLY A 124 -8.85 1.94 -21.61
C GLY A 124 -7.59 2.55 -20.98
N THR A 125 -6.59 1.72 -20.64
CA THR A 125 -5.29 2.20 -20.16
C THR A 125 -4.53 2.99 -21.23
N ARG A 126 -4.54 2.53 -22.48
CA ARG A 126 -3.92 3.26 -23.62
C ARG A 126 -4.58 4.60 -23.86
N ASP A 127 -5.92 4.64 -23.80
CA ASP A 127 -6.68 5.87 -24.01
C ASP A 127 -6.37 6.88 -22.88
N LEU A 128 -6.31 6.41 -21.62
CA LEU A 128 -5.87 7.23 -20.49
C LEU A 128 -4.44 7.76 -20.66
N CYS A 129 -3.50 6.91 -21.08
CA CYS A 129 -2.12 7.32 -21.33
C CYS A 129 -2.05 8.44 -22.39
N ASN A 130 -2.81 8.32 -23.48
CA ASN A 130 -2.86 9.36 -24.50
C ASN A 130 -3.46 10.65 -23.96
N GLN A 131 -4.57 10.58 -23.21
CA GLN A 131 -5.16 11.74 -22.55
C GLN A 131 -4.17 12.48 -21.65
N LEU A 132 -3.45 11.76 -20.79
CA LEU A 132 -2.46 12.36 -19.88
C LEU A 132 -1.30 13.01 -20.63
N ILE A 133 -0.88 12.43 -21.76
CA ILE A 133 0.14 13.03 -22.64
C ILE A 133 -0.40 14.32 -23.27
N ASP A 134 -1.62 14.31 -23.78
CA ASP A 134 -2.25 15.48 -24.40
C ASP A 134 -2.41 16.65 -23.43
N GLU A 135 -2.60 16.37 -22.12
CA GLU A 135 -2.70 17.40 -21.09
C GLU A 135 -1.39 18.15 -20.85
N VAL A 136 -0.24 17.57 -21.18
CA VAL A 136 1.09 18.14 -20.90
C VAL A 136 1.90 18.51 -22.14
N ILE A 137 1.54 17.98 -23.33
CA ILE A 137 2.35 18.10 -24.53
C ILE A 137 2.62 19.57 -24.93
N ASP A 138 1.61 20.42 -24.79
CA ASP A 138 1.71 21.83 -25.16
C ASP A 138 2.49 22.67 -24.09
N LYS A 139 2.65 22.12 -22.87
CA LYS A 139 3.41 22.77 -21.81
C LYS A 139 4.93 22.66 -22.03
N GLY A 140 5.36 21.69 -22.83
CA GLY A 140 6.78 21.42 -23.13
C GLY A 140 7.58 20.85 -21.96
N THR A 141 6.99 20.73 -20.77
CA THR A 141 7.58 20.12 -19.56
C THR A 141 6.50 19.40 -18.76
N ALA A 142 6.87 18.30 -18.12
CA ALA A 142 5.96 17.54 -17.26
C ALA A 142 6.74 16.88 -16.13
N ASP A 143 6.09 16.68 -14.98
CA ASP A 143 6.55 15.75 -13.96
C ASP A 143 6.02 14.35 -14.29
N ALA A 144 6.91 13.46 -14.72
CA ALA A 144 6.54 12.13 -15.16
C ALA A 144 5.84 11.28 -14.06
N ALA A 145 6.13 11.55 -12.79
CA ALA A 145 5.45 10.89 -11.68
C ALA A 145 4.07 11.53 -11.41
N ALA A 146 4.05 12.85 -11.21
CA ALA A 146 2.85 13.57 -10.78
C ALA A 146 1.82 13.74 -11.92
N ASP A 147 2.27 14.06 -13.15
CA ASP A 147 1.37 14.36 -14.25
C ASP A 147 0.99 13.12 -15.08
N TYR A 148 1.70 11.98 -14.91
CA TYR A 148 1.48 10.80 -15.74
C TYR A 148 1.37 9.50 -14.94
N ALA A 149 2.47 9.03 -14.33
CA ALA A 149 2.56 7.65 -13.85
C ALA A 149 1.61 7.33 -12.70
N GLN A 150 1.35 8.27 -11.78
CA GLN A 150 0.49 8.05 -10.62
C GLN A 150 -1.00 7.87 -10.97
N HIS A 151 -1.46 8.41 -12.10
CA HIS A 151 -2.87 8.36 -12.50
C HIS A 151 -3.26 6.97 -13.02
N ILE A 152 -2.34 6.30 -13.73
CA ILE A 152 -2.61 5.05 -14.44
C ILE A 152 -3.07 3.93 -13.50
N PRO A 153 -2.31 3.53 -12.46
CA PRO A 153 -2.71 2.43 -11.58
C PRO A 153 -3.99 2.74 -10.81
N VAL A 154 -4.18 3.97 -10.38
CA VAL A 154 -5.38 4.37 -9.64
C VAL A 154 -6.62 4.25 -10.51
N ARG A 155 -6.57 4.71 -11.78
CA ARG A 155 -7.67 4.61 -12.73
C ARG A 155 -7.98 3.15 -13.07
N VAL A 156 -6.97 2.33 -13.30
CA VAL A 156 -7.15 0.90 -13.60
C VAL A 156 -7.82 0.18 -12.43
N ILE A 157 -7.36 0.42 -11.20
CA ILE A 157 -7.97 -0.18 -10.00
C ILE A 157 -9.39 0.36 -9.77
N ALA A 158 -9.63 1.65 -9.95
CA ALA A 158 -10.96 2.23 -9.83
C ALA A 158 -11.94 1.58 -10.83
N THR A 159 -11.52 1.40 -12.08
CA THR A 159 -12.30 0.70 -13.11
C THR A 159 -12.57 -0.76 -12.73
N LEU A 160 -11.56 -1.49 -12.27
CA LEU A 160 -11.68 -2.88 -11.80
C LEU A 160 -12.70 -3.01 -10.66
N LEU A 161 -12.71 -2.05 -9.74
CA LEU A 161 -13.59 -2.04 -8.57
C LEU A 161 -14.97 -1.44 -8.89
N GLY A 162 -15.21 -1.01 -10.13
CA GLY A 162 -16.48 -0.41 -10.56
C GLY A 162 -16.76 0.95 -9.91
N VAL A 163 -15.72 1.72 -9.60
CA VAL A 163 -15.84 3.10 -9.11
C VAL A 163 -16.32 3.99 -10.26
N PRO A 164 -17.40 4.78 -10.09
CA PRO A 164 -17.86 5.71 -11.09
C PRO A 164 -16.80 6.74 -11.47
N LEU A 165 -16.72 7.12 -12.74
CA LEU A 165 -15.74 8.10 -13.23
C LEU A 165 -15.84 9.44 -12.50
N GLU A 166 -17.05 9.84 -12.14
CA GLU A 166 -17.33 11.08 -11.39
C GLU A 166 -16.67 11.10 -10.01
N MET A 167 -16.43 9.92 -9.43
CA MET A 167 -15.81 9.76 -8.11
C MET A 167 -14.30 9.51 -8.17
N GLU A 168 -13.71 9.46 -9.36
CA GLU A 168 -12.30 9.09 -9.52
C GLU A 168 -11.36 9.97 -8.71
N SER A 169 -11.52 11.29 -8.79
CA SER A 169 -10.67 12.24 -8.06
C SER A 169 -10.82 12.06 -6.54
N GLU A 170 -12.05 11.94 -6.06
CA GLU A 170 -12.34 11.75 -4.64
C GLU A 170 -11.83 10.40 -4.13
N PHE A 171 -12.01 9.34 -4.91
CA PHE A 171 -11.49 8.02 -4.59
C PHE A 171 -9.95 8.01 -4.55
N THR A 172 -9.31 8.70 -5.49
CA THR A 172 -7.85 8.88 -5.51
C THR A 172 -7.36 9.58 -4.24
N GLU A 173 -8.04 10.66 -3.81
CA GLU A 173 -7.70 11.36 -2.57
C GLU A 173 -7.83 10.46 -1.34
N TRP A 174 -8.88 9.62 -1.27
CA TRP A 174 -9.03 8.66 -0.18
C TRP A 174 -7.91 7.62 -0.17
N VAL A 175 -7.55 7.06 -1.33
CA VAL A 175 -6.47 6.07 -1.44
C VAL A 175 -5.14 6.69 -1.01
N ARG A 176 -4.82 7.88 -1.52
CA ARG A 176 -3.60 8.61 -1.15
C ARG A 176 -3.58 8.96 0.33
N GLY A 177 -4.68 9.51 0.84
CA GLY A 177 -4.81 9.84 2.26
C GLY A 177 -4.68 8.62 3.18
N ALA A 178 -5.11 7.43 2.73
CA ALA A 178 -4.97 6.21 3.50
C ALA A 178 -3.54 5.61 3.48
N LEU A 179 -2.78 5.81 2.39
CA LEU A 179 -1.52 5.11 2.14
C LEU A 179 -0.28 6.01 2.23
N GLU A 180 -0.34 7.25 1.73
CA GLU A 180 0.86 8.08 1.55
C GLU A 180 1.23 8.89 2.79
N ASN A 181 0.27 9.43 3.53
CA ASN A 181 0.55 10.30 4.65
C ASN A 181 0.54 9.55 5.99
N ILE A 182 1.63 8.84 6.28
CA ILE A 182 1.76 7.99 7.46
C ILE A 182 1.67 8.78 8.76
N THR A 183 2.06 10.04 8.76
CA THR A 183 2.06 10.91 9.96
C THR A 183 0.72 11.59 10.24
N ASP A 184 -0.16 11.72 9.25
CA ASP A 184 -1.52 12.27 9.44
C ASP A 184 -2.52 11.17 9.82
N VAL A 185 -2.52 10.83 11.09
CA VAL A 185 -3.37 9.76 11.64
C VAL A 185 -4.85 10.00 11.42
N GLU A 186 -5.33 11.21 11.67
CA GLU A 186 -6.75 11.53 11.57
C GLU A 186 -7.20 11.60 10.09
N GLY A 187 -6.36 12.13 9.21
CA GLY A 187 -6.58 12.08 7.76
C GLY A 187 -6.66 10.64 7.25
N ARG A 188 -5.75 9.78 7.70
CA ARG A 188 -5.77 8.34 7.34
C ARG A 188 -7.04 7.63 7.82
N LYS A 189 -7.46 7.85 9.08
CA LYS A 189 -8.70 7.29 9.61
C LYS A 189 -9.90 7.72 8.79
N ARG A 190 -9.99 9.01 8.46
CA ARG A 190 -11.06 9.56 7.63
C ARG A 190 -11.08 8.93 6.24
N SER A 191 -9.94 8.89 5.57
CA SER A 191 -9.81 8.30 4.23
C SER A 191 -10.19 6.82 4.20
N ARG A 192 -9.75 6.05 5.19
CA ARG A 192 -10.12 4.63 5.34
C ARG A 192 -11.60 4.46 5.61
N LYS A 193 -12.19 5.30 6.46
CA LYS A 193 -13.63 5.28 6.72
C LYS A 193 -14.40 5.51 5.43
N ASN A 194 -14.04 6.51 4.64
CA ASN A 194 -14.69 6.80 3.36
C ASN A 194 -14.61 5.62 2.39
N ILE A 195 -13.42 4.99 2.25
CA ILE A 195 -13.25 3.80 1.43
C ILE A 195 -14.17 2.66 1.90
N ILE A 196 -14.20 2.38 3.20
CA ILE A 196 -15.04 1.31 3.76
C ILE A 196 -16.52 1.60 3.53
N GLU A 197 -16.99 2.81 3.82
CA GLU A 197 -18.39 3.22 3.62
C GLU A 197 -18.79 3.12 2.15
N PHE A 198 -17.92 3.56 1.24
CA PHE A 198 -18.13 3.41 -0.20
C PHE A 198 -18.32 1.94 -0.58
N PHE A 199 -17.39 1.06 -0.19
CA PHE A 199 -17.50 -0.36 -0.57
C PHE A 199 -18.67 -1.08 0.10
N LEU A 200 -19.03 -0.73 1.33
CA LEU A 200 -20.26 -1.26 1.97
C LEU A 200 -21.50 -0.87 1.17
N ALA A 201 -21.57 0.37 0.68
CA ALA A 201 -22.68 0.80 -0.18
C ALA A 201 -22.67 0.05 -1.53
N GLN A 202 -21.49 -0.17 -2.14
CA GLN A 202 -21.36 -0.93 -3.38
C GLN A 202 -21.82 -2.40 -3.19
N VAL A 203 -21.43 -3.04 -2.10
CA VAL A 203 -21.86 -4.40 -1.76
C VAL A 203 -23.38 -4.45 -1.53
N ALA A 204 -23.94 -3.48 -0.82
CA ALA A 204 -25.39 -3.42 -0.59
C ALA A 204 -26.19 -3.24 -1.91
N GLU A 205 -25.66 -2.45 -2.83
CA GLU A 205 -26.26 -2.24 -4.15
C GLU A 205 -26.21 -3.53 -4.99
N ARG A 206 -25.02 -4.22 -5.09
CA ARG A 206 -24.89 -5.48 -5.83
C ARG A 206 -25.73 -6.61 -5.27
N LYS A 207 -26.02 -6.62 -3.98
CA LYS A 207 -26.97 -7.60 -3.38
C LYS A 207 -28.36 -7.46 -3.94
N GLN A 208 -28.79 -6.25 -4.30
CA GLN A 208 -30.10 -5.98 -4.88
C GLN A 208 -30.05 -6.07 -6.41
N ASN A 209 -28.97 -5.63 -7.02
CA ASN A 209 -28.78 -5.52 -8.46
C ASN A 209 -27.42 -6.14 -8.86
N PRO A 210 -27.30 -7.48 -8.90
CA PRO A 210 -26.06 -8.15 -9.33
C PRO A 210 -25.69 -7.70 -10.76
N ARG A 211 -24.40 -7.50 -10.99
CA ARG A 211 -23.88 -7.08 -12.32
C ARG A 211 -23.08 -8.22 -12.93
N GLU A 212 -23.18 -8.36 -14.24
CA GLU A 212 -22.32 -9.26 -15.00
C GLU A 212 -20.90 -8.63 -15.15
N ASP A 213 -19.86 -9.45 -15.19
CA ASP A 213 -18.47 -9.04 -15.30
C ASP A 213 -18.02 -7.99 -14.23
N ASP A 214 -18.58 -8.07 -13.02
CA ASP A 214 -18.31 -7.15 -11.91
C ASP A 214 -17.60 -7.87 -10.76
N PHE A 215 -16.42 -7.40 -10.42
CA PHE A 215 -15.56 -8.02 -9.41
C PHE A 215 -16.21 -8.15 -8.03
N ILE A 216 -16.98 -7.15 -7.59
CA ILE A 216 -17.67 -7.19 -6.31
C ILE A 216 -18.74 -8.29 -6.33
N THR A 217 -19.52 -8.38 -7.42
CA THR A 217 -20.54 -9.42 -7.61
C THR A 217 -19.89 -10.82 -7.64
N GLU A 218 -18.77 -10.98 -8.34
CA GLU A 218 -18.03 -12.24 -8.39
C GLU A 218 -17.54 -12.67 -7.01
N LEU A 219 -16.93 -11.75 -6.25
CA LEU A 219 -16.47 -12.04 -4.88
C LEU A 219 -17.62 -12.45 -3.95
N MET A 220 -18.77 -11.77 -4.06
CA MET A 220 -19.94 -12.06 -3.22
C MET A 220 -20.54 -13.45 -3.49
N ASN A 221 -20.40 -13.95 -4.72
CA ASN A 221 -20.96 -15.25 -5.16
C ASN A 221 -19.93 -16.40 -5.05
N THR A 222 -18.70 -16.12 -4.67
CA THR A 222 -17.67 -17.15 -4.54
C THR A 222 -17.91 -17.96 -3.26
N GLU A 223 -18.09 -19.25 -3.40
CA GLU A 223 -18.14 -20.20 -2.27
C GLU A 223 -16.70 -20.46 -1.77
N VAL A 224 -16.53 -20.43 -0.44
CA VAL A 224 -15.25 -20.64 0.26
C VAL A 224 -15.21 -22.03 0.87
#